data_2659e15051b5e014f2cd04ff5b40e299
#
_entry.id   2659e15051b5e014f2cd04ff5b40e299
#
_cell.length_a   1.000
_cell.length_b   1.000
_cell.length_c   1.000
_cell.angle_alpha   90.00
_cell.angle_beta   90.00
_cell.angle_gamma   90.00
#
_symmetry.space_group_name_H-M   'P 1'
#
loop_
_entity.id
_entity.type
_entity.pdbx_description
1 polymer ?
#
loop_
_entity_poly.entity_id
_entity_poly.type
_entity_poly.pdbx_seq_one_letter_code
_entity_poly.pdbx_strand_id
1 'polypeptide(L)'
;RLSLVGSEMCIRDREMVAETYRGATHYVSEAAGQYSAGKLDLPQKALAEQCYFSICRRLYNQLKARQRSHRQVLDELNDKLADKYICNFSVFQSLPDTWAIGQILPILPLNRLDEEPLRRAVLQDLTCDSDGKINQYVDEQSIETSLPVHELRDGEDYVLGIFLVGAYQEILGDMHNLFGDTDSVNIYQNADGSIYHAGIETHDTIEDMLRYVHLSPEELMTHYRDKVASARITARERTQFLDALRLGLTRSSYLSY
;
A
#
# COMPACT_ATOMS: atom_id res chain seq x y z
N ARG A 1 -27.94 -10.11 -23.47
CA ARG A 1 -26.80 -9.74 -24.36
C ARG A 1 -26.45 -8.28 -24.08
N LEU A 2 -25.37 -8.05 -23.35
CA LEU A 2 -24.78 -6.73 -23.23
C LEU A 2 -24.24 -6.32 -24.61
N SER A 3 -24.90 -5.38 -25.26
CA SER A 3 -24.49 -4.87 -26.56
C SER A 3 -23.41 -3.81 -26.37
N LEU A 4 -22.16 -4.17 -26.61
CA LEU A 4 -20.98 -3.27 -26.57
C LEU A 4 -20.88 -2.37 -27.84
N VAL A 5 -21.82 -2.46 -28.78
CA VAL A 5 -21.72 -1.85 -30.11
C VAL A 5 -21.90 -0.32 -30.11
N GLY A 6 -22.33 0.28 -29.00
CA GLY A 6 -22.54 1.74 -28.91
C GLY A 6 -21.36 2.57 -28.43
N SER A 7 -20.33 1.95 -27.83
CA SER A 7 -19.32 2.69 -27.06
C SER A 7 -18.30 3.47 -27.89
N GLU A 8 -17.95 3.06 -29.09
CA GLU A 8 -16.92 3.74 -29.90
C GLU A 8 -17.40 5.03 -30.57
N MET A 9 -18.70 5.12 -30.87
CA MET A 9 -19.27 6.34 -31.50
C MET A 9 -19.57 7.46 -30.51
N CYS A 10 -19.77 7.12 -29.24
CA CYS A 10 -20.25 8.05 -28.21
C CYS A 10 -19.16 8.86 -27.50
N ILE A 11 -17.89 8.49 -27.63
CA ILE A 11 -16.78 9.11 -26.88
C ILE A 11 -16.31 10.43 -27.50
N ARG A 12 -16.82 10.80 -28.65
CA ARG A 12 -16.45 12.06 -29.33
C ARG A 12 -17.10 13.33 -28.75
N ASP A 13 -18.17 13.20 -28.01
CA ASP A 13 -18.92 14.34 -27.48
C ASP A 13 -18.73 14.47 -25.96
N ARG A 14 -18.38 15.68 -25.51
CA ARG A 14 -17.94 15.96 -24.12
C ARG A 14 -19.03 15.74 -23.07
N GLU A 15 -20.29 15.92 -23.43
CA GLU A 15 -21.44 15.70 -22.55
C GLU A 15 -21.69 14.22 -22.29
N MET A 16 -21.24 13.33 -23.16
CA MET A 16 -21.46 11.90 -23.09
C MET A 16 -20.45 11.16 -22.19
N VAL A 17 -19.34 11.77 -21.79
CA VAL A 17 -18.33 11.12 -20.92
C VAL A 17 -18.92 10.75 -19.57
N ALA A 18 -19.54 11.71 -18.89
CA ALA A 18 -20.15 11.49 -17.58
C ALA A 18 -21.35 10.52 -17.67
N GLU A 19 -22.10 10.56 -18.77
CA GLU A 19 -23.21 9.62 -19.01
C GLU A 19 -22.69 8.22 -19.28
N THR A 20 -21.64 8.08 -20.11
CA THR A 20 -20.99 6.79 -20.38
C THR A 20 -20.42 6.17 -19.11
N TYR A 21 -19.75 6.95 -18.26
CA TYR A 21 -19.21 6.47 -16.99
C TYR A 21 -20.32 6.04 -16.03
N ARG A 22 -21.37 6.84 -15.86
CA ARG A 22 -22.53 6.47 -15.02
C ARG A 22 -23.23 5.22 -15.54
N GLY A 23 -23.42 5.10 -16.85
CA GLY A 23 -23.98 3.91 -17.48
C GLY A 23 -23.13 2.65 -17.20
N ALA A 24 -21.82 2.75 -17.37
CA ALA A 24 -20.90 1.65 -17.07
C ALA A 24 -20.95 1.24 -15.58
N THR A 25 -20.97 2.20 -14.67
CA THR A 25 -21.08 1.98 -13.22
C THR A 25 -22.42 1.30 -12.88
N HIS A 26 -23.52 1.73 -13.50
CA HIS A 26 -24.82 1.10 -13.31
C HIS A 26 -24.82 -0.37 -13.72
N TYR A 27 -24.32 -0.68 -14.91
CA TYR A 27 -24.31 -2.05 -15.43
C TYR A 27 -23.41 -2.99 -14.63
N VAL A 28 -22.23 -2.55 -14.17
CA VAL A 28 -21.38 -3.41 -13.34
C VAL A 28 -22.02 -3.66 -11.96
N SER A 29 -22.70 -2.67 -11.39
CA SER A 29 -23.44 -2.82 -10.15
C SER A 29 -24.63 -3.77 -10.30
N GLU A 30 -25.36 -3.68 -11.41
CA GLU A 30 -26.45 -4.62 -11.74
C GLU A 30 -25.92 -6.05 -11.90
N ALA A 31 -24.80 -6.24 -12.61
CA ALA A 31 -24.15 -7.54 -12.74
C ALA A 31 -23.73 -8.14 -11.39
N ALA A 32 -23.20 -7.32 -10.49
CA ALA A 32 -22.87 -7.75 -9.12
C ALA A 32 -24.12 -8.19 -8.33
N GLY A 33 -25.23 -7.43 -8.44
CA GLY A 33 -26.51 -7.78 -7.84
C GLY A 33 -27.09 -9.07 -8.40
N GLN A 34 -27.01 -9.28 -9.71
CA GLN A 34 -27.47 -10.51 -10.36
C GLN A 34 -26.61 -11.74 -9.98
N TYR A 35 -25.28 -11.55 -9.82
CA TYR A 35 -24.40 -12.59 -9.29
C TYR A 35 -24.77 -12.97 -7.86
N SER A 36 -24.97 -11.98 -6.98
CA SER A 36 -25.40 -12.24 -5.59
C SER A 36 -26.75 -12.94 -5.49
N ALA A 37 -27.64 -12.70 -6.47
CA ALA A 37 -28.94 -13.39 -6.58
C ALA A 37 -28.86 -14.77 -7.27
N GLY A 38 -27.66 -15.26 -7.61
CA GLY A 38 -27.45 -16.55 -8.28
C GLY A 38 -27.91 -16.59 -9.75
N LYS A 39 -28.12 -15.42 -10.39
CA LYS A 39 -28.56 -15.33 -11.79
C LYS A 39 -27.39 -15.27 -12.79
N LEU A 40 -26.21 -14.88 -12.32
CA LEU A 40 -24.96 -14.91 -13.08
C LEU A 40 -23.97 -15.83 -12.41
N ASP A 41 -23.12 -16.47 -13.20
CA ASP A 41 -21.95 -17.21 -12.70
C ASP A 41 -20.72 -16.29 -12.53
N LEU A 42 -19.66 -16.82 -11.91
CA LEU A 42 -18.43 -16.06 -11.66
C LEU A 42 -17.74 -15.60 -12.96
N PRO A 43 -17.61 -16.41 -14.02
CA PRO A 43 -17.08 -15.95 -15.30
C PRO A 43 -17.86 -14.77 -15.90
N GLN A 44 -19.18 -14.78 -15.82
CA GLN A 44 -20.03 -13.70 -16.32
C GLN A 44 -19.85 -12.41 -15.53
N LYS A 45 -19.75 -12.50 -14.19
CA LYS A 45 -19.41 -11.36 -13.34
C LYS A 45 -18.04 -10.81 -13.69
N ALA A 46 -17.02 -11.65 -13.81
CA ALA A 46 -15.67 -11.25 -14.17
C ALA A 46 -15.61 -10.55 -15.54
N LEU A 47 -16.37 -11.03 -16.52
CA LEU A 47 -16.47 -10.40 -17.83
C LEU A 47 -17.11 -9.01 -17.74
N ALA A 48 -18.15 -8.83 -16.93
CA ALA A 48 -18.78 -7.53 -16.71
C ALA A 48 -17.79 -6.53 -16.08
N GLU A 49 -17.01 -6.96 -15.09
CA GLU A 49 -15.94 -6.15 -14.46
C GLU A 49 -14.84 -5.79 -15.46
N GLN A 50 -14.38 -6.74 -16.29
CA GLN A 50 -13.38 -6.46 -17.34
C GLN A 50 -13.88 -5.41 -18.34
N CYS A 51 -15.15 -5.52 -18.77
CA CYS A 51 -15.77 -4.53 -19.63
C CYS A 51 -15.81 -3.15 -18.98
N TYR A 52 -16.23 -3.08 -17.72
CA TYR A 52 -16.26 -1.85 -16.94
C TYR A 52 -14.87 -1.18 -16.87
N PHE A 53 -13.84 -1.90 -16.44
CA PHE A 53 -12.48 -1.37 -16.37
C PHE A 53 -11.90 -0.97 -17.73
N SER A 54 -12.28 -1.69 -18.81
CA SER A 54 -11.89 -1.31 -20.16
C SER A 54 -12.51 0.03 -20.58
N ILE A 55 -13.79 0.25 -20.23
CA ILE A 55 -14.46 1.54 -20.46
C ILE A 55 -13.80 2.65 -19.63
N CYS A 56 -13.56 2.42 -18.34
CA CYS A 56 -12.90 3.38 -17.46
C CYS A 56 -11.53 3.80 -18.01
N ARG A 57 -10.68 2.87 -18.43
CA ARG A 57 -9.36 3.18 -19.02
C ARG A 57 -9.47 3.99 -20.31
N ARG A 58 -10.44 3.67 -21.18
CA ARG A 58 -10.68 4.44 -22.42
C ARG A 58 -11.14 5.86 -22.11
N LEU A 59 -12.06 6.03 -21.16
CA LEU A 59 -12.51 7.35 -20.71
C LEU A 59 -11.36 8.16 -20.13
N TYR A 60 -10.57 7.54 -19.25
CA TYR A 60 -9.41 8.18 -18.63
C TYR A 60 -8.42 8.72 -19.66
N ASN A 61 -8.05 7.92 -20.65
CA ASN A 61 -7.12 8.32 -21.71
C ASN A 61 -7.63 9.45 -22.61
N GLN A 62 -8.93 9.70 -22.61
CA GLN A 62 -9.57 10.73 -23.45
C GLN A 62 -9.87 12.02 -22.68
N LEU A 63 -9.89 11.95 -21.35
CA LEU A 63 -10.14 13.12 -20.53
C LEU A 63 -8.91 14.04 -20.50
N LYS A 64 -9.15 15.31 -20.79
CA LYS A 64 -8.11 16.33 -20.62
C LYS A 64 -8.20 16.87 -19.19
N ALA A 65 -7.19 16.57 -18.37
CA ALA A 65 -7.12 16.96 -16.96
C ALA A 65 -7.41 18.44 -16.67
N ARG A 66 -7.15 19.34 -17.62
CA ARG A 66 -7.39 20.79 -17.48
C ARG A 66 -8.83 21.25 -17.73
N GLN A 67 -9.75 20.36 -18.09
CA GLN A 67 -11.13 20.75 -18.35
C GLN A 67 -11.98 20.63 -17.09
N ARG A 68 -12.42 21.76 -16.57
CA ARG A 68 -13.19 21.88 -15.31
C ARG A 68 -14.46 21.02 -15.27
N SER A 69 -15.10 20.80 -16.42
CA SER A 69 -16.30 19.96 -16.55
C SER A 69 -16.06 18.44 -16.39
N HIS A 70 -14.80 18.00 -16.46
CA HIS A 70 -14.44 16.58 -16.35
C HIS A 70 -13.70 16.23 -15.06
N ARG A 71 -13.38 17.21 -14.22
CA ARG A 71 -12.56 17.01 -13.01
C ARG A 71 -13.17 15.94 -12.11
N GLN A 72 -14.46 16.03 -11.83
CA GLN A 72 -15.14 15.07 -10.97
C GLN A 72 -15.04 13.64 -11.51
N VAL A 73 -15.30 13.42 -12.80
CA VAL A 73 -15.21 12.09 -13.42
C VAL A 73 -13.76 11.61 -13.46
N LEU A 74 -12.81 12.52 -13.66
CA LEU A 74 -11.38 12.19 -13.64
C LEU A 74 -10.93 11.77 -12.25
N ASP A 75 -11.38 12.46 -11.20
CA ASP A 75 -11.07 12.12 -9.80
C ASP A 75 -11.65 10.73 -9.44
N GLU A 76 -12.90 10.47 -9.81
CA GLU A 76 -13.51 9.15 -9.64
C GLU A 76 -12.79 8.05 -10.42
N LEU A 77 -12.30 8.34 -11.63
CA LEU A 77 -11.52 7.39 -12.43
C LEU A 77 -10.13 7.17 -11.84
N ASN A 78 -9.47 8.20 -11.31
CA ASN A 78 -8.21 8.09 -10.58
C ASN A 78 -8.35 7.12 -9.41
N ASP A 79 -9.40 7.28 -8.61
CA ASP A 79 -9.69 6.39 -7.48
C ASP A 79 -9.95 4.93 -7.93
N LYS A 80 -10.76 4.75 -8.98
CA LYS A 80 -11.13 3.42 -9.49
C LYS A 80 -10.01 2.69 -10.22
N LEU A 81 -9.12 3.41 -10.86
CA LEU A 81 -8.01 2.86 -11.66
C LEU A 81 -6.68 2.86 -10.92
N ALA A 82 -6.61 3.45 -9.71
CA ALA A 82 -5.42 3.45 -8.91
C ALA A 82 -4.95 2.02 -8.61
N ASP A 83 -3.67 1.81 -8.79
CA ASP A 83 -3.01 0.57 -8.38
C ASP A 83 -2.99 0.50 -6.83
N LYS A 84 -2.88 -0.70 -6.28
CA LYS A 84 -2.67 -0.90 -4.84
C LYS A 84 -1.21 -1.26 -4.61
N TYR A 85 -0.47 -0.37 -3.99
CA TYR A 85 0.91 -0.60 -3.61
C TYR A 85 0.95 -1.05 -2.16
N ILE A 86 1.29 -2.32 -1.95
CA ILE A 86 1.47 -2.88 -0.61
C ILE A 86 2.87 -2.53 -0.16
N CYS A 87 2.95 -1.70 0.87
CA CYS A 87 4.19 -1.18 1.42
C CYS A 87 4.60 -1.96 2.67
N ASN A 88 5.88 -2.13 2.83
CA ASN A 88 6.49 -2.94 3.90
C ASN A 88 6.55 -2.17 5.22
N PHE A 89 5.42 -1.77 5.76
CA PHE A 89 5.27 -1.05 7.02
C PHE A 89 3.87 -1.27 7.61
N SER A 90 3.61 -0.76 8.81
CA SER A 90 2.28 -0.69 9.44
C SER A 90 1.87 0.78 9.61
N VAL A 91 0.66 1.13 9.14
CA VAL A 91 0.06 2.46 9.38
C VAL A 91 -0.18 2.68 10.87
N PHE A 92 -0.59 1.65 11.59
CA PHE A 92 -0.92 1.73 13.02
C PHE A 92 0.31 1.99 13.89
N GLN A 93 1.44 1.41 13.52
CA GLN A 93 2.70 1.61 14.23
C GLN A 93 3.39 2.91 13.83
N SER A 94 3.55 3.15 12.53
CA SER A 94 4.41 4.24 12.06
C SER A 94 3.65 5.55 11.81
N LEU A 95 2.33 5.50 11.55
CA LEU A 95 1.51 6.67 11.21
C LEU A 95 0.14 6.64 11.89
N PRO A 96 0.06 6.49 13.23
CA PRO A 96 -1.22 6.34 13.92
C PRO A 96 -2.17 7.52 13.69
N ASP A 97 -1.68 8.74 13.56
CA ASP A 97 -2.54 9.91 13.33
C ASP A 97 -3.16 9.94 11.93
N THR A 98 -2.52 9.32 10.94
CA THR A 98 -3.13 9.16 9.61
C THR A 98 -4.40 8.32 9.69
N TRP A 99 -4.36 7.24 10.47
CA TRP A 99 -5.49 6.38 10.71
C TRP A 99 -6.51 6.98 11.70
N ALA A 100 -6.03 7.48 12.86
CA ALA A 100 -6.90 7.88 13.97
C ALA A 100 -7.64 9.20 13.73
N ILE A 101 -7.00 10.18 13.10
CA ILE A 101 -7.54 11.55 12.94
C ILE A 101 -7.48 12.07 11.49
N GLY A 102 -7.07 11.24 10.54
CA GLY A 102 -6.95 11.65 9.13
C GLY A 102 -5.83 12.65 8.89
N GLN A 103 -4.74 12.61 9.67
CA GLN A 103 -3.55 13.43 9.44
C GLN A 103 -2.96 13.11 8.07
N ILE A 104 -2.74 14.15 7.25
CA ILE A 104 -2.13 14.00 5.94
C ILE A 104 -0.66 14.35 6.05
N LEU A 105 0.20 13.41 5.67
CA LEU A 105 1.65 13.56 5.64
C LEU A 105 2.14 13.58 4.18
N PRO A 106 3.14 14.41 3.83
CA PRO A 106 3.74 14.38 2.50
C PRO A 106 4.42 13.04 2.24
N ILE A 107 4.13 12.44 1.09
CA ILE A 107 4.72 11.16 0.67
C ILE A 107 5.28 11.33 -0.73
N LEU A 108 6.53 10.92 -0.92
CA LEU A 108 7.22 11.03 -2.21
C LEU A 108 8.05 9.78 -2.48
N PRO A 109 8.18 9.36 -3.75
CA PRO A 109 9.21 8.40 -4.14
C PRO A 109 10.61 8.95 -3.84
N LEU A 110 11.51 8.10 -3.35
CA LEU A 110 12.93 8.42 -3.14
C LEU A 110 13.83 7.92 -4.28
N ASN A 111 13.29 7.07 -5.15
CA ASN A 111 13.96 6.59 -6.35
C ASN A 111 13.45 7.34 -7.59
N ARG A 112 14.23 7.35 -8.65
CA ARG A 112 13.85 7.82 -9.99
C ARG A 112 13.27 9.23 -9.98
N LEU A 113 13.91 10.15 -9.25
CA LEU A 113 13.48 11.54 -9.09
C LEU A 113 13.55 12.35 -10.40
N ASP A 114 14.23 11.83 -11.42
CA ASP A 114 14.34 12.36 -12.78
C ASP A 114 13.32 11.76 -13.77
N GLU A 115 12.51 10.81 -13.33
CA GLU A 115 11.44 10.21 -14.13
C GLU A 115 10.06 10.79 -13.72
N GLU A 116 9.18 10.98 -14.70
CA GLU A 116 7.79 11.37 -14.41
C GLU A 116 6.99 10.17 -13.89
N PRO A 117 6.32 10.26 -12.72
CA PRO A 117 5.49 9.19 -12.18
C PRO A 117 4.17 9.09 -12.96
N LEU A 118 4.08 8.14 -13.88
CA LEU A 118 2.93 7.96 -14.78
C LEU A 118 1.80 7.06 -14.24
N ARG A 119 2.01 6.44 -13.07
CA ARG A 119 1.01 5.61 -12.39
C ARG A 119 0.39 6.39 -11.23
N ARG A 120 -0.76 5.93 -10.79
CA ARG A 120 -1.36 6.38 -9.53
C ARG A 120 -1.64 5.17 -8.66
N ALA A 121 -1.35 5.29 -7.35
CA ALA A 121 -1.55 4.21 -6.41
C ALA A 121 -2.19 4.68 -5.11
N VAL A 122 -2.90 3.76 -4.46
CA VAL A 122 -3.28 3.83 -3.05
C VAL A 122 -2.32 2.94 -2.28
N LEU A 123 -1.68 3.49 -1.25
CA LEU A 123 -0.76 2.76 -0.41
C LEU A 123 -1.53 1.94 0.62
N GLN A 124 -1.16 0.68 0.74
CA GLN A 124 -1.66 -0.24 1.76
C GLN A 124 -0.48 -0.77 2.57
N ASP A 125 -0.69 -1.00 3.84
CA ASP A 125 0.30 -1.61 4.71
C ASP A 125 0.26 -3.15 4.66
N LEU A 126 1.10 -3.81 5.45
CA LEU A 126 1.14 -5.28 5.55
C LEU A 126 0.14 -5.85 6.55
N THR A 127 -0.58 -5.03 7.31
CA THR A 127 -1.53 -5.54 8.29
C THR A 127 -2.73 -6.19 7.60
N CYS A 128 -3.41 -7.08 8.29
CA CYS A 128 -4.64 -7.69 7.77
C CYS A 128 -5.87 -6.80 7.95
N ASP A 129 -5.71 -5.62 8.55
CA ASP A 129 -6.81 -4.70 8.80
C ASP A 129 -7.18 -3.92 7.53
N SER A 130 -8.48 -3.74 7.29
CA SER A 130 -8.99 -2.97 6.15
C SER A 130 -8.66 -1.47 6.21
N ASP A 131 -8.33 -0.96 7.40
CA ASP A 131 -7.95 0.44 7.64
C ASP A 131 -6.45 0.68 7.49
N GLY A 132 -5.64 -0.38 7.28
CA GLY A 132 -4.20 -0.31 6.97
C GLY A 132 -3.92 0.27 5.59
N LYS A 133 -4.35 1.51 5.33
CA LYS A 133 -4.20 2.19 4.04
C LYS A 133 -4.08 3.70 4.23
N ILE A 134 -3.42 4.33 3.27
CA ILE A 134 -3.40 5.79 3.12
C ILE A 134 -4.21 6.14 1.89
N ASN A 135 -5.27 6.92 2.04
CA ASN A 135 -6.21 7.29 0.98
C ASN A 135 -6.36 8.80 0.78
N GLN A 136 -5.49 9.60 1.39
CA GLN A 136 -5.40 11.04 1.23
C GLN A 136 -3.95 11.46 1.08
N TYR A 137 -3.66 12.19 0.02
CA TYR A 137 -2.30 12.59 -0.36
C TYR A 137 -2.25 14.08 -0.65
N VAL A 138 -1.15 14.73 -0.26
CA VAL A 138 -0.88 16.11 -0.65
C VAL A 138 -0.40 16.14 -2.09
N ASP A 139 -1.03 16.95 -2.92
CA ASP A 139 -0.58 17.29 -4.26
C ASP A 139 -0.46 18.82 -4.39
N GLU A 140 0.16 19.32 -5.46
CA GLU A 140 0.43 20.75 -5.67
C GLU A 140 -0.81 21.66 -5.54
N GLN A 141 -2.00 21.18 -5.84
CA GLN A 141 -3.21 21.98 -5.90
C GLN A 141 -4.31 21.57 -4.91
N SER A 142 -4.26 20.36 -4.39
CA SER A 142 -5.35 19.82 -3.55
C SER A 142 -4.92 18.56 -2.78
N ILE A 143 -5.87 18.01 -2.04
CA ILE A 143 -5.77 16.67 -1.47
C ILE A 143 -6.35 15.70 -2.50
N GLU A 144 -5.56 14.68 -2.85
CA GLU A 144 -5.90 13.64 -3.82
C GLU A 144 -6.15 12.30 -3.12
N THR A 145 -6.90 11.41 -3.77
CA THR A 145 -7.22 10.07 -3.27
C THR A 145 -6.18 9.01 -3.65
N SER A 146 -5.22 9.38 -4.46
CA SER A 146 -4.14 8.50 -4.94
C SER A 146 -2.84 9.27 -5.13
N LEU A 147 -1.71 8.59 -4.92
CA LEU A 147 -0.36 9.13 -5.04
C LEU A 147 0.16 8.91 -6.47
N PRO A 148 0.81 9.91 -7.10
CA PRO A 148 1.61 9.69 -8.30
C PRO A 148 2.83 8.81 -7.96
N VAL A 149 2.99 7.72 -8.69
CA VAL A 149 4.08 6.73 -8.48
C VAL A 149 4.61 6.22 -9.82
N HIS A 150 5.80 5.63 -9.79
CA HIS A 150 6.36 4.96 -10.96
C HIS A 150 5.88 3.51 -11.03
N GLU A 151 5.87 2.93 -12.22
CA GLU A 151 5.65 1.50 -12.39
C GLU A 151 6.76 0.70 -11.68
N LEU A 152 6.37 -0.34 -10.92
CA LEU A 152 7.34 -1.21 -10.25
C LEU A 152 8.12 -2.01 -11.31
N ARG A 153 9.41 -2.20 -11.08
CA ARG A 153 10.31 -2.99 -11.93
C ARG A 153 10.83 -4.18 -11.14
N ASP A 154 10.81 -5.34 -11.74
CA ASP A 154 11.31 -6.56 -11.08
C ASP A 154 12.79 -6.41 -10.69
N GLY A 155 13.10 -6.76 -9.43
CA GLY A 155 14.44 -6.69 -8.88
C GLY A 155 14.95 -5.28 -8.53
N GLU A 156 14.07 -4.30 -8.54
CA GLU A 156 14.35 -2.92 -8.14
C GLU A 156 13.58 -2.59 -6.84
N ASP A 157 14.30 -2.17 -5.80
CA ASP A 157 13.67 -1.66 -4.59
C ASP A 157 13.05 -0.29 -4.89
N TYR A 158 11.74 -0.16 -4.66
CA TYR A 158 11.03 1.09 -4.81
C TYR A 158 10.74 1.69 -3.44
N VAL A 159 11.42 2.76 -3.09
CA VAL A 159 11.39 3.36 -1.77
C VAL A 159 10.53 4.62 -1.76
N LEU A 160 9.62 4.71 -0.81
CA LEU A 160 8.81 5.90 -0.54
C LEU A 160 9.28 6.55 0.75
N GLY A 161 9.42 7.86 0.74
CA GLY A 161 9.66 8.67 1.93
C GLY A 161 8.36 9.26 2.44
N ILE A 162 8.11 9.13 3.74
CA ILE A 162 7.02 9.80 4.44
C ILE A 162 7.63 10.90 5.29
N PHE A 163 7.23 12.13 5.06
CA PHE A 163 7.90 13.31 5.62
C PHE A 163 7.06 13.99 6.70
N LEU A 164 7.74 14.76 7.54
CA LEU A 164 7.16 15.51 8.65
C LEU A 164 6.54 14.60 9.73
N VAL A 165 7.02 13.38 9.82
CA VAL A 165 6.69 12.45 10.91
C VAL A 165 7.31 12.96 12.19
N GLY A 166 6.51 13.16 13.22
CA GLY A 166 6.95 13.70 14.51
C GLY A 166 6.89 12.67 15.64
N ALA A 167 7.37 13.06 16.81
CA ALA A 167 7.44 12.21 18.02
C ALA A 167 6.11 11.57 18.43
N TYR A 168 4.99 12.18 18.10
CA TYR A 168 3.67 11.60 18.42
C TYR A 168 3.38 10.33 17.60
N GLN A 169 3.95 10.19 16.41
CA GLN A 169 3.77 8.98 15.61
C GLN A 169 4.46 7.78 16.27
N GLU A 170 5.64 7.98 16.84
CA GLU A 170 6.37 6.92 17.56
C GLU A 170 5.70 6.58 18.91
N ILE A 171 5.34 7.61 19.72
CA ILE A 171 4.78 7.39 21.07
C ILE A 171 3.36 6.82 21.04
N LEU A 172 2.55 7.21 20.06
CA LEU A 172 1.16 6.75 19.91
C LEU A 172 1.02 5.55 18.97
N GLY A 173 2.13 5.11 18.38
CA GLY A 173 2.16 3.91 17.53
C GLY A 173 1.70 2.68 18.32
N ASP A 174 0.99 1.79 17.63
CA ASP A 174 0.47 0.53 18.18
C ASP A 174 1.04 -0.65 17.38
N MET A 175 1.65 -1.59 18.09
CA MET A 175 2.19 -2.84 17.50
C MET A 175 1.07 -3.77 17.01
N HIS A 176 0.11 -3.21 16.29
CA HIS A 176 -1.01 -3.93 15.71
C HIS A 176 -0.52 -5.06 14.81
N ASN A 177 -1.04 -6.28 15.01
CA ASN A 177 -0.60 -7.50 14.35
C ASN A 177 0.89 -7.87 14.61
N LEU A 178 1.50 -7.34 15.66
CA LEU A 178 2.90 -7.53 16.01
C LEU A 178 3.88 -7.05 14.93
N PHE A 179 3.56 -5.94 14.30
CA PHE A 179 4.51 -5.15 13.53
C PHE A 179 5.11 -4.07 14.43
N GLY A 180 6.42 -4.02 14.49
CA GLY A 180 7.17 -3.03 15.26
C GLY A 180 7.49 -1.76 14.47
N ASP A 181 8.38 -0.94 15.01
CA ASP A 181 8.83 0.26 14.33
C ASP A 181 9.57 -0.04 13.03
N THR A 182 9.47 0.88 12.09
CA THR A 182 10.30 0.91 10.87
C THR A 182 11.54 1.76 11.11
N ASP A 183 12.51 1.68 10.19
CA ASP A 183 13.67 2.58 10.22
C ASP A 183 13.22 4.03 10.09
N SER A 184 13.75 4.90 10.93
CA SER A 184 13.51 6.34 10.87
C SER A 184 14.82 7.14 10.87
N VAL A 185 14.78 8.35 10.31
CA VAL A 185 15.94 9.23 10.25
C VAL A 185 15.54 10.69 10.42
N ASN A 186 16.28 11.41 11.26
CA ASN A 186 16.11 12.84 11.43
C ASN A 186 16.95 13.61 10.40
N ILE A 187 16.31 14.44 9.60
CA ILE A 187 16.92 15.27 8.57
C ILE A 187 16.97 16.72 9.05
N TYR A 188 18.14 17.32 9.00
CA TYR A 188 18.41 18.70 9.41
C TYR A 188 18.99 19.52 8.27
N GLN A 189 18.72 20.82 8.29
CA GLN A 189 19.30 21.77 7.38
C GLN A 189 20.14 22.80 8.15
N ASN A 190 21.38 22.99 7.72
CA ASN A 190 22.27 24.03 8.22
C ASN A 190 21.88 25.43 7.69
N ALA A 191 22.41 26.47 8.32
CA ALA A 191 22.17 27.85 7.90
C ALA A 191 22.68 28.17 6.48
N ASP A 192 23.65 27.41 5.98
CA ASP A 192 24.18 27.51 4.62
C ASP A 192 23.37 26.73 3.57
N GLY A 193 22.27 26.08 4.00
CA GLY A 193 21.41 25.28 3.14
C GLY A 193 21.85 23.83 2.95
N SER A 194 23.02 23.44 3.47
CA SER A 194 23.45 22.03 3.44
C SER A 194 22.58 21.15 4.33
N ILE A 195 22.37 19.90 3.91
CA ILE A 195 21.53 18.93 4.60
C ILE A 195 22.43 17.89 5.27
N TYR A 196 22.09 17.51 6.50
CA TYR A 196 22.71 16.39 7.19
C TYR A 196 21.63 15.56 7.91
N HIS A 197 21.96 14.31 8.20
CA HIS A 197 21.09 13.42 8.96
C HIS A 197 21.75 13.06 10.31
N ALA A 198 20.91 12.79 11.30
CA ALA A 198 21.33 12.30 12.62
C ALA A 198 20.18 11.49 13.25
N GLY A 199 20.51 10.73 14.30
CA GLY A 199 19.48 9.94 14.99
C GLY A 199 18.82 8.95 14.06
N ILE A 200 19.60 8.03 13.48
CA ILE A 200 19.04 6.88 12.75
C ILE A 200 18.56 5.90 13.81
N GLU A 201 17.25 5.68 13.84
CA GLU A 201 16.61 4.64 14.63
C GLU A 201 16.35 3.43 13.73
N THR A 202 16.77 2.27 14.18
CA THR A 202 16.54 1.01 13.44
C THR A 202 15.23 0.37 13.90
N HIS A 203 14.64 -0.40 13.01
CA HIS A 203 13.41 -1.14 13.26
C HIS A 203 13.49 -2.04 14.49
N ASP A 204 12.32 -2.32 15.07
CA ASP A 204 12.17 -3.32 16.12
C ASP A 204 12.41 -4.75 15.61
N THR A 205 12.98 -5.59 16.47
CA THR A 205 13.22 -6.99 16.18
C THR A 205 12.06 -7.88 16.63
N ILE A 206 12.04 -9.13 16.17
CA ILE A 206 11.09 -10.15 16.66
C ILE A 206 11.27 -10.37 18.18
N GLU A 207 12.50 -10.23 18.72
CA GLU A 207 12.73 -10.30 20.17
C GLU A 207 11.99 -9.20 20.91
N ASP A 208 11.98 -7.98 20.39
CA ASP A 208 11.28 -6.83 20.98
C ASP A 208 9.77 -7.07 20.97
N MET A 209 9.23 -7.60 19.87
CA MET A 209 7.81 -7.99 19.77
C MET A 209 7.44 -9.05 20.78
N LEU A 210 8.27 -10.09 20.95
CA LEU A 210 8.02 -11.15 21.93
C LEU A 210 7.99 -10.60 23.36
N ARG A 211 8.97 -9.74 23.71
CA ARG A 211 9.01 -9.09 25.04
C ARG A 211 7.78 -8.21 25.28
N TYR A 212 7.32 -7.51 24.25
CA TYR A 212 6.12 -6.68 24.33
C TYR A 212 4.87 -7.49 24.70
N VAL A 213 4.74 -8.70 24.18
CA VAL A 213 3.62 -9.61 24.53
C VAL A 213 3.96 -10.55 25.71
N HIS A 214 4.97 -10.22 26.50
CA HIS A 214 5.36 -10.93 27.71
C HIS A 214 5.86 -12.38 27.48
N LEU A 215 6.40 -12.66 26.29
CA LEU A 215 7.10 -13.90 25.97
C LEU A 215 8.62 -13.68 26.10
N SER A 216 9.32 -14.64 26.71
CA SER A 216 10.78 -14.61 26.83
C SER A 216 11.44 -15.22 25.59
N PRO A 217 12.23 -14.47 24.81
CA PRO A 217 13.04 -15.02 23.73
C PRO A 217 14.03 -16.08 24.23
N GLU A 218 14.55 -15.92 25.46
CA GLU A 218 15.49 -16.83 26.08
C GLU A 218 14.85 -18.19 26.40
N GLU A 219 13.63 -18.20 26.93
CA GLU A 219 12.84 -19.41 27.17
C GLU A 219 12.49 -20.10 25.85
N LEU A 220 12.07 -19.32 24.83
CA LEU A 220 11.77 -19.84 23.51
C LEU A 220 13.01 -20.50 22.88
N MET A 221 14.17 -19.88 22.96
CA MET A 221 15.43 -20.47 22.50
C MET A 221 15.84 -21.74 23.27
N THR A 222 15.49 -21.81 24.54
CA THR A 222 15.72 -23.04 25.34
C THR A 222 14.83 -24.16 24.82
N HIS A 223 13.56 -23.91 24.60
CA HIS A 223 12.65 -24.90 23.99
C HIS A 223 13.10 -25.34 22.60
N TYR A 224 13.64 -24.43 21.78
CA TYR A 224 14.21 -24.77 20.48
C TYR A 224 15.41 -25.72 20.61
N ARG A 225 16.34 -25.43 21.54
CA ARG A 225 17.49 -26.32 21.81
C ARG A 225 17.04 -27.71 22.21
N ASP A 226 16.05 -27.82 23.08
CA ASP A 226 15.52 -29.13 23.54
C ASP A 226 14.86 -29.89 22.39
N LYS A 227 14.07 -29.24 21.58
CA LYS A 227 13.46 -29.86 20.39
C LYS A 227 14.51 -30.31 19.37
N VAL A 228 15.48 -29.48 19.07
CA VAL A 228 16.55 -29.78 18.13
C VAL A 228 17.44 -30.90 18.68
N ALA A 229 17.71 -30.94 20.00
CA ALA A 229 18.48 -32.01 20.65
C ALA A 229 17.77 -33.36 20.56
N SER A 230 16.44 -33.39 20.67
CA SER A 230 15.64 -34.61 20.60
C SER A 230 15.35 -35.07 19.17
N ALA A 231 15.59 -34.25 18.16
CA ALA A 231 15.33 -34.57 16.77
C ALA A 231 16.35 -35.58 16.20
N ARG A 232 15.90 -36.44 15.29
CA ARG A 232 16.76 -37.42 14.57
C ARG A 232 17.44 -36.73 13.37
N ILE A 233 18.37 -35.83 13.65
CA ILE A 233 19.13 -35.05 12.67
C ILE A 233 20.62 -35.08 12.99
N THR A 234 21.46 -34.74 12.02
CA THR A 234 22.91 -34.69 12.19
C THR A 234 23.33 -33.48 13.05
N ALA A 235 24.55 -33.55 13.62
CA ALA A 235 25.10 -32.44 14.39
C ALA A 235 25.18 -31.13 13.55
N ARG A 236 25.51 -31.26 12.27
CA ARG A 236 25.56 -30.11 11.34
C ARG A 236 24.18 -29.46 11.17
N GLU A 237 23.16 -30.25 10.94
CA GLU A 237 21.77 -29.76 10.82
C GLU A 237 21.29 -29.13 12.12
N ARG A 238 21.64 -29.66 13.29
CA ARG A 238 21.34 -29.05 14.59
C ARG A 238 21.88 -27.63 14.69
N THR A 239 23.14 -27.42 14.35
CA THR A 239 23.76 -26.10 14.34
C THR A 239 23.04 -25.17 13.38
N GLN A 240 22.80 -25.63 12.14
CA GLN A 240 22.11 -24.84 11.12
C GLN A 240 20.71 -24.40 11.55
N PHE A 241 19.92 -25.31 12.15
CA PHE A 241 18.58 -24.95 12.63
C PHE A 241 18.63 -23.97 13.81
N LEU A 242 19.51 -24.15 14.77
CA LEU A 242 19.64 -23.24 15.90
C LEU A 242 20.12 -21.84 15.47
N ASP A 243 21.03 -21.77 14.51
CA ASP A 243 21.50 -20.50 13.96
C ASP A 243 20.38 -19.80 13.18
N ALA A 244 19.61 -20.55 12.38
CA ALA A 244 18.46 -19.98 11.65
C ALA A 244 17.37 -19.47 12.60
N LEU A 245 17.06 -20.21 13.67
CA LEU A 245 16.07 -19.78 14.66
C LEU A 245 16.54 -18.55 15.43
N ARG A 246 17.82 -18.49 15.81
CA ARG A 246 18.41 -17.30 16.46
C ARG A 246 18.37 -16.10 15.53
N LEU A 247 18.80 -16.27 14.27
CA LEU A 247 18.75 -15.21 13.28
C LEU A 247 17.31 -14.71 13.06
N GLY A 248 16.33 -15.62 13.07
CA GLY A 248 14.91 -15.25 12.97
C GLY A 248 14.45 -14.31 14.08
N LEU A 249 14.96 -14.47 15.30
CA LEU A 249 14.60 -13.62 16.44
C LEU A 249 15.18 -12.19 16.32
N THR A 250 16.34 -12.04 15.68
CA THR A 250 17.01 -10.74 15.53
C THR A 250 16.62 -9.99 14.25
N ARG A 251 15.71 -10.53 13.46
CA ARG A 251 15.20 -9.87 12.25
C ARG A 251 14.05 -8.91 12.57
N SER A 252 13.82 -7.98 11.65
CA SER A 252 12.63 -7.14 11.64
C SER A 252 11.34 -7.97 11.61
N SER A 253 10.26 -7.41 12.13
CA SER A 253 8.90 -7.93 11.96
C SER A 253 8.37 -7.78 10.53
N TYR A 254 9.06 -7.00 9.70
CA TYR A 254 8.73 -6.77 8.29
C TYR A 254 9.44 -7.74 7.35
N LEU A 255 9.03 -7.73 6.08
CA LEU A 255 9.66 -8.56 5.06
C LEU A 255 11.13 -8.13 4.86
N SER A 256 12.05 -9.08 4.94
CA SER A 256 13.47 -8.87 4.59
C SER A 256 13.78 -9.65 3.32
N TYR A 257 14.36 -8.98 2.35
CA TYR A 257 14.81 -9.56 1.10
C TYR A 257 16.26 -10.02 1.16
#